data_4d2591ad8922520dce7fa6b1cb486f39
#
_entry.id   4d2591ad8922520dce7fa6b1cb486f39
#
_cell.length_a   1.000
_cell.length_b   1.000
_cell.length_c   1.000
_cell.angle_alpha   90.00
_cell.angle_beta   90.00
_cell.angle_gamma   90.00
#
_symmetry.space_group_name_H-M   'P 1'
#
loop_
_entity.id
_entity.type
_entity.pdbx_description
1 polymer ?
#
loop_
_entity_poly.entity_id
_entity_poly.type
_entity_poly.pdbx_seq_one_letter_code
_entity_poly.pdbx_strand_id
1 'polypeptide(L)'
;KYILMRFNLSSTALSSRLLTLSRVINSKNSLPILDCFLFEVHDGQLTITASDSENVMRGTLNLENCEGEGDFAVNNHTILDAVKELPEQPLTLDVNLDEMKIYVSYQNGSYNFPILGADEYPKAQSVSENATTITLQAEMLSDSLTRSLFATAQDELRPVMNGVYFDLKEDALAVVASDGHRLVRNKIFSIKSDTPASFVLPKKPASLLKNVLS
;
A
#
# COMPACT_ATOMS: atom_id res chain seq x y z
N LYS A 1 -33.22 -5.40 -8.02
CA LYS A 1 -32.63 -4.05 -7.89
C LYS A 1 -31.13 -4.24 -8.17
N TYR A 2 -30.72 -3.88 -9.39
CA TYR A 2 -29.30 -4.03 -9.75
C TYR A 2 -28.50 -3.09 -8.86
N ILE A 3 -27.48 -3.64 -8.16
CA ILE A 3 -26.51 -2.82 -7.45
C ILE A 3 -25.47 -2.42 -8.50
N LEU A 4 -25.72 -1.28 -9.11
CA LEU A 4 -24.81 -0.67 -10.08
C LEU A 4 -24.11 0.50 -9.40
N MET A 5 -22.80 0.47 -9.38
CA MET A 5 -21.99 1.62 -9.02
C MET A 5 -21.42 2.25 -10.28
N ARG A 6 -21.44 3.57 -10.36
CA ARG A 6 -20.83 4.32 -11.45
C ARG A 6 -20.05 5.50 -10.91
N PHE A 7 -18.81 5.65 -11.33
CA PHE A 7 -17.98 6.77 -10.91
C PHE A 7 -16.91 7.12 -11.94
N ASN A 8 -16.46 8.36 -11.89
CA ASN A 8 -15.44 8.89 -12.79
C ASN A 8 -14.17 9.27 -12.02
N LEU A 9 -13.02 9.06 -12.64
CA LEU A 9 -11.71 9.49 -12.13
C LEU A 9 -10.68 9.58 -13.26
N SER A 10 -9.56 10.25 -12.97
CA SER A 10 -8.43 10.37 -13.90
C SER A 10 -7.71 9.03 -14.12
N SER A 11 -7.38 8.71 -15.38
CA SER A 11 -6.62 7.52 -15.75
C SER A 11 -5.22 7.51 -15.10
N THR A 12 -4.52 8.63 -15.10
CA THR A 12 -3.17 8.72 -14.50
C THR A 12 -3.22 8.70 -12.99
N ALA A 13 -4.24 9.28 -12.35
CA ALA A 13 -4.44 9.19 -10.92
C ALA A 13 -4.67 7.73 -10.48
N LEU A 14 -5.51 7.00 -11.21
CA LEU A 14 -5.75 5.57 -10.94
C LEU A 14 -4.50 4.74 -11.18
N SER A 15 -3.87 4.84 -12.36
CA SER A 15 -2.69 4.02 -12.70
C SER A 15 -1.51 4.26 -11.76
N SER A 16 -1.24 5.51 -11.38
CA SER A 16 -0.20 5.86 -10.41
C SER A 16 -0.47 5.24 -9.03
N ARG A 17 -1.73 5.29 -8.58
CA ARG A 17 -2.11 4.69 -7.30
C ARG A 17 -1.98 3.18 -7.33
N LEU A 18 -2.49 2.51 -8.37
CA LEU A 18 -2.39 1.07 -8.55
C LEU A 18 -0.92 0.62 -8.64
N LEU A 19 -0.08 1.34 -9.38
CA LEU A 19 1.34 1.03 -9.52
C LEU A 19 2.07 1.11 -8.17
N THR A 20 1.75 2.09 -7.34
CA THR A 20 2.31 2.22 -5.99
C THR A 20 1.87 1.07 -5.09
N LEU A 21 0.58 0.76 -5.08
CA LEU A 21 0.01 -0.28 -4.23
C LEU A 21 0.40 -1.69 -4.68
N SER A 22 0.60 -1.94 -5.99
CA SER A 22 1.00 -3.25 -6.50
C SER A 22 2.32 -3.77 -5.93
N ARG A 23 3.17 -2.88 -5.45
CA ARG A 23 4.46 -3.23 -4.85
C ARG A 23 4.35 -4.06 -3.57
N VAL A 24 3.21 -4.03 -2.89
CA VAL A 24 2.96 -4.84 -1.70
C VAL A 24 2.62 -6.28 -2.07
N ILE A 25 1.97 -6.48 -3.21
CA ILE A 25 1.47 -7.78 -3.66
C ILE A 25 2.66 -8.68 -4.01
N ASN A 26 2.70 -9.87 -3.45
CA ASN A 26 3.71 -10.86 -3.78
C ASN A 26 3.45 -11.48 -5.15
N SER A 27 4.51 -11.98 -5.80
CA SER A 27 4.39 -12.76 -7.05
C SER A 27 3.71 -14.11 -6.86
N LYS A 28 3.67 -14.61 -5.63
CA LYS A 28 2.97 -15.83 -5.23
C LYS A 28 2.34 -15.60 -3.87
N ASN A 29 1.02 -15.61 -3.83
CA ASN A 29 0.25 -15.47 -2.61
C ASN A 29 -0.39 -16.80 -2.22
N SER A 30 -0.55 -17.03 -0.91
CA SER A 30 -1.22 -18.22 -0.37
C SER A 30 -2.73 -18.18 -0.62
N LEU A 31 -3.31 -17.00 -0.67
CA LEU A 31 -4.73 -16.76 -0.92
C LEU A 31 -4.88 -16.04 -2.26
N PRO A 32 -5.68 -16.59 -3.22
CA PRO A 32 -5.89 -15.98 -4.53
C PRO A 32 -6.44 -14.54 -4.47
N ILE A 33 -7.23 -14.21 -3.45
CA ILE A 33 -7.78 -12.86 -3.27
C ILE A 33 -6.69 -11.79 -3.05
N LEU A 34 -5.51 -12.18 -2.55
CA LEU A 34 -4.37 -11.28 -2.37
C LEU A 34 -3.66 -10.92 -3.69
N ASP A 35 -4.00 -11.59 -4.80
CA ASP A 35 -3.61 -11.16 -6.15
C ASP A 35 -4.49 -10.01 -6.66
N CYS A 36 -5.46 -9.57 -5.85
CA CYS A 36 -6.39 -8.50 -6.20
C CYS A 36 -6.11 -7.23 -5.38
N PHE A 37 -6.53 -6.10 -5.93
CA PHE A 37 -6.82 -4.90 -5.17
C PHE A 37 -8.24 -4.98 -4.61
N LEU A 38 -8.43 -4.58 -3.36
CA LEU A 38 -9.74 -4.30 -2.80
C LEU A 38 -10.11 -2.85 -3.13
N PHE A 39 -11.27 -2.65 -3.73
CA PHE A 39 -11.86 -1.35 -4.03
C PHE A 39 -13.05 -1.14 -3.11
N GLU A 40 -13.04 -0.05 -2.36
CA GLU A 40 -14.10 0.37 -1.44
C GLU A 40 -14.58 1.76 -1.87
N VAL A 41 -15.82 1.85 -2.34
CA VAL A 41 -16.44 3.08 -2.84
C VAL A 41 -17.47 3.56 -1.84
N HIS A 42 -17.13 4.61 -1.10
CA HIS A 42 -17.99 5.21 -0.07
C HIS A 42 -17.80 6.73 -0.02
N ASP A 43 -18.86 7.46 0.25
CA ASP A 43 -18.85 8.92 0.46
C ASP A 43 -18.13 9.70 -0.67
N GLY A 44 -18.26 9.26 -1.92
CA GLY A 44 -17.59 9.89 -3.06
C GLY A 44 -16.07 9.70 -3.10
N GLN A 45 -15.56 8.75 -2.37
CA GLN A 45 -14.14 8.35 -2.37
C GLN A 45 -13.98 6.89 -2.79
N LEU A 46 -12.91 6.62 -3.49
CA LEU A 46 -12.40 5.28 -3.76
C LEU A 46 -11.19 5.02 -2.86
N THR A 47 -11.33 4.08 -1.95
CA THR A 47 -10.21 3.52 -1.21
C THR A 47 -9.74 2.25 -1.88
N ILE A 48 -8.46 2.17 -2.23
CA ILE A 48 -7.84 0.99 -2.82
C ILE A 48 -6.88 0.40 -1.80
N THR A 49 -7.05 -0.88 -1.49
CA THR A 49 -6.21 -1.63 -0.56
C THR A 49 -5.48 -2.75 -1.29
N ALA A 50 -4.20 -2.90 -1.00
CA ALA A 50 -3.38 -4.04 -1.41
C ALA A 50 -2.72 -4.67 -0.18
N SER A 51 -2.61 -5.99 -0.16
CA SER A 51 -2.04 -6.74 0.97
C SER A 51 -1.29 -7.98 0.51
N ASP A 52 -0.32 -8.41 1.32
CA ASP A 52 0.33 -9.71 1.21
C ASP A 52 0.10 -10.61 2.44
N SER A 53 -0.91 -10.31 3.24
CA SER A 53 -1.27 -10.83 4.56
C SER A 53 -0.51 -10.22 5.74
N GLU A 54 0.73 -9.80 5.57
CA GLU A 54 1.57 -9.21 6.64
C GLU A 54 1.62 -7.69 6.54
N ASN A 55 1.65 -7.20 5.30
CA ASN A 55 1.73 -5.78 4.99
C ASN A 55 0.47 -5.34 4.27
N VAL A 56 -0.04 -4.18 4.65
CA VAL A 56 -1.20 -3.55 4.02
C VAL A 56 -0.84 -2.15 3.57
N MET A 57 -1.09 -1.86 2.31
CA MET A 57 -1.02 -0.49 1.78
C MET A 57 -2.40 -0.05 1.33
N ARG A 58 -2.73 1.20 1.64
CA ARG A 58 -4.02 1.79 1.32
C ARG A 58 -3.83 3.16 0.70
N GLY A 59 -4.63 3.47 -0.30
CA GLY A 59 -4.61 4.77 -0.94
C GLY A 59 -6.01 5.20 -1.33
N THR A 60 -6.31 6.49 -1.20
CA THR A 60 -7.62 7.06 -1.51
C THR A 60 -7.53 7.96 -2.74
N LEU A 61 -8.62 8.00 -3.51
CA LEU A 61 -8.85 8.91 -4.62
C LEU A 61 -10.25 9.53 -4.45
N ASN A 62 -10.36 10.84 -4.69
CA ASN A 62 -11.67 11.47 -4.77
C ASN A 62 -12.31 11.12 -6.10
N LEU A 63 -13.58 10.80 -6.07
CA LEU A 63 -14.37 10.45 -7.24
C LEU A 63 -15.17 11.63 -7.75
N GLU A 64 -15.35 11.66 -9.05
CA GLU A 64 -16.27 12.58 -9.71
C GLU A 64 -17.54 11.81 -10.11
N ASN A 65 -18.71 12.45 -9.96
CA ASN A 65 -20.01 11.88 -10.35
C ASN A 65 -20.22 10.43 -9.83
N CYS A 66 -19.99 10.22 -8.53
CA CYS A 66 -20.17 8.92 -7.91
C CYS A 66 -21.64 8.61 -7.67
N GLU A 67 -22.12 7.50 -8.20
CA GLU A 67 -23.45 6.93 -8.00
C GLU A 67 -23.31 5.50 -7.43
N GLY A 68 -23.95 5.25 -6.30
CA GLY A 68 -23.88 3.96 -5.61
C GLY A 68 -22.63 3.81 -4.76
N GLU A 69 -22.66 2.82 -3.89
CA GLU A 69 -21.57 2.47 -2.97
C GLU A 69 -21.41 0.95 -2.90
N GLY A 70 -20.22 0.49 -2.54
CA GLY A 70 -19.94 -0.93 -2.34
C GLY A 70 -18.47 -1.28 -2.45
N ASP A 71 -18.19 -2.56 -2.21
CA ASP A 71 -16.86 -3.10 -2.12
C ASP A 71 -16.71 -4.29 -3.07
N PHE A 72 -15.58 -4.37 -3.74
CA PHE A 72 -15.24 -5.47 -4.64
C PHE A 72 -13.72 -5.62 -4.76
N ALA A 73 -13.28 -6.79 -5.21
CA ALA A 73 -11.88 -7.04 -5.51
C ALA A 73 -11.67 -7.29 -7.01
N VAL A 74 -10.60 -6.75 -7.55
CA VAL A 74 -10.24 -6.90 -8.96
C VAL A 74 -8.77 -7.30 -9.10
N ASN A 75 -8.47 -8.24 -10.00
CA ASN A 75 -7.11 -8.73 -10.21
C ASN A 75 -6.14 -7.59 -10.55
N ASN A 76 -5.02 -7.52 -9.83
CA ASN A 76 -4.07 -6.42 -9.91
C ASN A 76 -3.44 -6.30 -11.29
N HIS A 77 -2.99 -7.39 -11.88
CA HIS A 77 -2.35 -7.38 -13.21
C HIS A 77 -3.33 -6.92 -14.28
N THR A 78 -4.55 -7.46 -14.25
CA THR A 78 -5.55 -7.18 -15.27
C THR A 78 -5.92 -5.71 -15.32
N ILE A 79 -6.26 -5.11 -14.18
CA ILE A 79 -6.66 -3.70 -14.17
C ILE A 79 -5.47 -2.76 -14.37
N LEU A 80 -4.32 -3.05 -13.78
CA LEU A 80 -3.13 -2.23 -13.93
C LEU A 80 -2.64 -2.23 -15.38
N ASP A 81 -2.57 -3.37 -16.01
CA ASP A 81 -2.15 -3.49 -17.42
C ASP A 81 -3.09 -2.75 -18.38
N ALA A 82 -4.39 -2.72 -18.06
CA ALA A 82 -5.37 -2.00 -18.86
C ALA A 82 -5.23 -0.47 -18.77
N VAL A 83 -4.87 0.07 -17.59
CA VAL A 83 -4.89 1.53 -17.38
C VAL A 83 -3.52 2.20 -17.45
N LYS A 84 -2.42 1.47 -17.25
CA LYS A 84 -1.06 2.04 -17.15
C LYS A 84 -0.57 2.71 -18.44
N GLU A 85 -1.05 2.25 -19.60
CA GLU A 85 -0.65 2.75 -20.91
C GLU A 85 -1.60 3.82 -21.46
N LEU A 86 -2.68 4.13 -20.73
CA LEU A 86 -3.64 5.15 -21.16
C LEU A 86 -3.06 6.55 -20.88
N PRO A 87 -3.13 7.47 -21.87
CA PRO A 87 -2.83 8.88 -21.62
C PRO A 87 -3.82 9.46 -20.63
N GLU A 88 -3.50 10.65 -20.07
CA GLU A 88 -4.41 11.35 -19.17
C GLU A 88 -5.76 11.59 -19.83
N GLN A 89 -6.79 11.02 -19.24
CA GLN A 89 -8.17 11.15 -19.68
C GLN A 89 -9.13 10.74 -18.54
N PRO A 90 -10.39 11.19 -18.57
CA PRO A 90 -11.40 10.67 -17.67
C PRO A 90 -11.72 9.21 -17.99
N LEU A 91 -11.80 8.39 -16.96
CA LEU A 91 -12.34 7.04 -17.01
C LEU A 91 -13.69 7.01 -16.35
N THR A 92 -14.62 6.23 -16.92
CA THR A 92 -15.88 5.87 -16.28
C THR A 92 -15.82 4.40 -15.88
N LEU A 93 -16.02 4.12 -14.62
CA LEU A 93 -16.10 2.76 -14.09
C LEU A 93 -17.55 2.44 -13.76
N ASP A 94 -18.09 1.41 -14.41
CA ASP A 94 -19.41 0.83 -14.15
C ASP A 94 -19.23 -0.54 -13.51
N VAL A 95 -19.68 -0.70 -12.27
CA VAL A 95 -19.53 -1.95 -11.51
C VAL A 95 -20.87 -2.60 -11.30
N ASN A 96 -21.01 -3.81 -11.79
CA ASN A 96 -22.20 -4.63 -11.62
C ASN A 96 -21.87 -5.79 -10.66
N LEU A 97 -22.32 -5.67 -9.40
CA LEU A 97 -22.08 -6.67 -8.36
C LEU A 97 -22.89 -7.95 -8.57
N ASP A 98 -24.05 -7.89 -9.25
CA ASP A 98 -24.86 -9.07 -9.54
C ASP A 98 -24.21 -9.94 -10.63
N GLU A 99 -23.61 -9.31 -11.64
CA GLU A 99 -22.88 -9.99 -12.71
C GLU A 99 -21.41 -10.26 -12.37
N MET A 100 -20.92 -9.73 -11.24
CA MET A 100 -19.52 -9.79 -10.82
C MET A 100 -18.58 -9.29 -11.93
N LYS A 101 -18.87 -8.09 -12.45
CA LYS A 101 -18.11 -7.45 -13.52
C LYS A 101 -17.90 -5.96 -13.31
N ILE A 102 -16.75 -5.48 -13.75
CA ILE A 102 -16.44 -4.07 -13.89
C ILE A 102 -16.19 -3.73 -15.36
N TYR A 103 -16.75 -2.61 -15.81
CA TYR A 103 -16.51 -2.01 -17.11
C TYR A 103 -15.73 -0.72 -16.92
N VAL A 104 -14.61 -0.59 -17.60
CA VAL A 104 -13.76 0.62 -17.59
C VAL A 104 -13.83 1.24 -18.97
N SER A 105 -14.54 2.35 -19.09
CA SER A 105 -14.73 3.08 -20.34
C SER A 105 -13.76 4.26 -20.41
N TYR A 106 -13.13 4.44 -21.57
CA TYR A 106 -12.23 5.52 -21.91
C TYR A 106 -12.57 6.08 -23.29
N GLN A 107 -11.92 7.16 -23.75
CA GLN A 107 -12.31 7.88 -24.99
C GLN A 107 -12.51 6.99 -26.22
N ASN A 108 -11.67 5.98 -26.41
CA ASN A 108 -11.64 5.20 -27.65
C ASN A 108 -12.08 3.75 -27.48
N GLY A 109 -12.59 3.38 -26.29
CA GLY A 109 -13.01 2.00 -26.07
C GLY A 109 -13.39 1.70 -24.63
N SER A 110 -13.51 0.41 -24.34
CA SER A 110 -13.77 -0.08 -22.99
C SER A 110 -13.10 -1.42 -22.75
N TYR A 111 -12.73 -1.65 -21.50
CA TYR A 111 -12.34 -2.95 -20.99
C TYR A 111 -13.44 -3.48 -20.08
N ASN A 112 -13.53 -4.80 -19.92
CA ASN A 112 -14.35 -5.40 -18.89
C ASN A 112 -13.57 -6.54 -18.23
N PHE A 113 -13.75 -6.66 -16.91
CA PHE A 113 -13.05 -7.65 -16.11
C PHE A 113 -14.01 -8.31 -15.13
N PRO A 114 -13.80 -9.59 -14.81
CA PRO A 114 -14.44 -10.20 -13.65
C PRO A 114 -13.93 -9.55 -12.36
N ILE A 115 -14.82 -9.42 -11.39
CA ILE A 115 -14.48 -9.00 -10.03
C ILE A 115 -14.82 -10.13 -9.06
N LEU A 116 -14.30 -10.02 -7.84
CA LEU A 116 -14.57 -10.93 -6.73
C LEU A 116 -15.26 -10.16 -5.60
N GLY A 117 -15.95 -10.89 -4.74
CA GLY A 117 -16.52 -10.31 -3.52
C GLY A 117 -15.43 -9.84 -2.58
N ALA A 118 -15.71 -8.76 -1.86
CA ALA A 118 -14.78 -8.20 -0.88
C ALA A 118 -14.70 -8.97 0.44
N ASP A 119 -15.67 -9.84 0.71
CA ASP A 119 -15.83 -10.52 2.00
C ASP A 119 -14.65 -11.39 2.40
N GLU A 120 -13.96 -11.97 1.42
CA GLU A 120 -12.79 -12.82 1.65
C GLU A 120 -11.48 -12.04 1.75
N TYR A 121 -11.50 -10.71 1.54
CA TYR A 121 -10.28 -9.92 1.59
C TYR A 121 -9.84 -9.72 3.05
N PRO A 122 -8.56 -10.02 3.41
CA PRO A 122 -8.09 -9.91 4.78
C PRO A 122 -8.21 -8.49 5.30
N LYS A 123 -8.88 -8.33 6.44
CA LYS A 123 -8.98 -7.02 7.10
C LYS A 123 -7.66 -6.65 7.75
N ALA A 124 -7.25 -5.39 7.57
CA ALA A 124 -6.11 -4.85 8.28
C ALA A 124 -6.35 -4.86 9.78
N GLN A 125 -5.33 -5.25 10.55
CA GLN A 125 -5.38 -5.14 12.00
C GLN A 125 -5.44 -3.68 12.41
N SER A 126 -6.28 -3.35 13.37
CA SER A 126 -6.33 -2.01 13.96
C SER A 126 -5.09 -1.76 14.83
N VAL A 127 -4.59 -0.53 14.80
CA VAL A 127 -3.54 -0.10 15.71
C VAL A 127 -4.10 -0.06 17.14
N SER A 128 -3.33 -0.54 18.10
CA SER A 128 -3.71 -0.51 19.53
C SER A 128 -3.96 0.93 19.99
N GLU A 129 -4.96 1.14 20.85
CA GLU A 129 -5.24 2.44 21.47
C GLU A 129 -4.05 3.02 22.27
N ASN A 130 -3.19 2.14 22.77
CA ASN A 130 -1.99 2.51 23.53
C ASN A 130 -0.71 2.53 22.67
N ALA A 131 -0.82 2.56 21.34
CA ALA A 131 0.33 2.57 20.47
C ALA A 131 1.14 3.87 20.61
N THR A 132 2.46 3.74 20.64
CA THR A 132 3.35 4.90 20.59
C THR A 132 3.33 5.51 19.21
N THR A 133 2.96 6.77 19.11
CA THR A 133 2.92 7.52 17.85
C THR A 133 4.17 8.37 17.71
N ILE A 134 4.82 8.28 16.55
CA ILE A 134 6.00 9.07 16.19
C ILE A 134 5.70 9.83 14.90
N THR A 135 5.93 11.14 14.93
CA THR A 135 5.82 11.98 13.73
C THR A 135 7.20 12.27 13.18
N LEU A 136 7.44 11.90 11.92
CA LEU A 136 8.70 12.08 11.22
C LEU A 136 8.48 12.86 9.92
N GLN A 137 9.49 13.65 9.51
CA GLN A 137 9.51 14.19 8.15
C GLN A 137 9.80 13.06 7.16
N ALA A 138 9.04 13.03 6.05
CA ALA A 138 9.14 11.99 5.03
C ALA A 138 10.56 11.83 4.48
N GLU A 139 11.24 12.93 4.15
CA GLU A 139 12.61 12.95 3.66
C GLU A 139 13.60 12.34 4.65
N MET A 140 13.46 12.67 5.94
CA MET A 140 14.32 12.14 6.99
C MET A 140 14.18 10.62 7.16
N LEU A 141 12.95 10.11 7.10
CA LEU A 141 12.70 8.68 7.14
C LEU A 141 13.24 7.98 5.89
N SER A 142 12.98 8.53 4.70
CA SER A 142 13.50 8.01 3.42
C SER A 142 15.03 7.93 3.40
N ASP A 143 15.72 8.99 3.85
CA ASP A 143 17.17 9.03 3.97
C ASP A 143 17.71 7.97 4.93
N SER A 144 17.07 7.85 6.10
CA SER A 144 17.49 6.87 7.12
C SER A 144 17.35 5.44 6.61
N LEU A 145 16.24 5.13 5.92
CA LEU A 145 16.03 3.83 5.30
C LEU A 145 17.03 3.57 4.17
N THR A 146 17.30 4.57 3.34
CA THR A 146 18.29 4.46 2.24
C THR A 146 19.68 4.14 2.77
N ARG A 147 20.09 4.77 3.87
CA ARG A 147 21.39 4.57 4.50
C ARG A 147 21.50 3.26 5.30
N SER A 148 20.39 2.59 5.60
CA SER A 148 20.38 1.42 6.47
C SER A 148 20.03 0.12 5.76
N LEU A 149 19.15 0.13 4.76
CA LEU A 149 18.64 -1.08 4.11
C LEU A 149 19.71 -1.96 3.48
N PHE A 150 20.80 -1.39 2.95
CA PHE A 150 21.87 -2.17 2.33
C PHE A 150 22.64 -3.04 3.34
N ALA A 151 22.59 -2.70 4.62
CA ALA A 151 23.25 -3.43 5.69
C ALA A 151 22.36 -4.48 6.36
N THR A 152 21.11 -4.67 5.93
CA THR A 152 20.24 -5.75 6.43
C THR A 152 20.64 -7.10 5.86
N ALA A 153 20.44 -8.17 6.63
CA ALA A 153 20.66 -9.53 6.15
C ALA A 153 19.66 -9.92 5.04
N GLN A 154 20.05 -10.89 4.23
CA GLN A 154 19.16 -11.53 3.24
C GLN A 154 18.54 -12.83 3.79
N ASP A 155 19.05 -13.27 4.94
CA ASP A 155 18.77 -14.57 5.53
C ASP A 155 17.54 -14.50 6.44
N GLU A 156 16.53 -15.29 6.14
CA GLU A 156 15.31 -15.41 6.95
C GLU A 156 15.54 -16.17 8.27
N LEU A 157 16.65 -16.88 8.41
CA LEU A 157 17.01 -17.61 9.64
C LEU A 157 17.37 -16.65 10.79
N ARG A 158 17.65 -15.40 10.50
CA ARG A 158 17.97 -14.36 11.48
C ARG A 158 17.04 -13.17 11.36
N PRO A 159 15.75 -13.30 11.78
CA PRO A 159 14.73 -12.27 11.56
C PRO A 159 15.11 -10.88 12.09
N VAL A 160 15.80 -10.82 13.24
CA VAL A 160 16.26 -9.55 13.84
C VAL A 160 17.27 -8.81 13.00
N MET A 161 17.99 -9.49 12.09
CA MET A 161 18.92 -8.88 11.14
C MET A 161 18.30 -8.62 9.78
N ASN A 162 17.13 -9.21 9.52
CA ASN A 162 16.36 -8.97 8.29
C ASN A 162 15.40 -7.79 8.44
N GLY A 163 15.91 -6.67 8.94
CA GLY A 163 15.15 -5.46 9.14
C GLY A 163 16.00 -4.31 9.63
N VAL A 164 15.38 -3.17 9.80
CA VAL A 164 15.98 -1.93 10.32
C VAL A 164 15.46 -1.70 11.73
N TYR A 165 16.38 -1.63 12.68
CA TYR A 165 16.06 -1.38 14.09
C TYR A 165 15.94 0.12 14.35
N PHE A 166 14.83 0.50 14.94
CA PHE A 166 14.53 1.85 15.42
C PHE A 166 14.59 1.87 16.93
N ASP A 167 15.38 2.77 17.50
CA ASP A 167 15.57 2.95 18.94
C ASP A 167 15.34 4.42 19.30
N LEU A 168 14.12 4.71 19.75
CA LEU A 168 13.67 6.05 20.12
C LEU A 168 13.93 6.26 21.62
N LYS A 169 14.70 7.29 21.93
CA LYS A 169 15.07 7.67 23.30
C LYS A 169 14.87 9.16 23.57
N GLU A 170 15.08 9.56 24.79
CA GLU A 170 15.00 10.97 25.25
C GLU A 170 16.00 11.89 24.56
N ASP A 171 17.13 11.35 24.08
CA ASP A 171 18.21 12.14 23.46
C ASP A 171 18.19 12.11 21.94
N ALA A 172 17.68 11.05 21.32
CA ALA A 172 17.66 10.89 19.87
C ALA A 172 16.86 9.66 19.40
N LEU A 173 16.61 9.59 18.09
CA LEU A 173 16.26 8.37 17.39
C LEU A 173 17.51 7.76 16.78
N ALA A 174 17.82 6.49 17.09
CA ALA A 174 18.82 5.71 16.40
C ALA A 174 18.16 4.74 15.40
N VAL A 175 18.67 4.72 14.16
CA VAL A 175 18.25 3.80 13.10
C VAL A 175 19.45 2.92 12.76
N VAL A 176 19.31 1.62 12.97
CA VAL A 176 20.43 0.66 12.94
C VAL A 176 20.09 -0.53 12.05
N ALA A 177 21.07 -1.00 11.28
CA ALA A 177 20.95 -2.25 10.54
C ALA A 177 22.31 -3.00 10.55
N SER A 178 22.25 -4.33 10.56
CA SER A 178 23.43 -5.19 10.50
C SER A 178 23.09 -6.54 9.87
N ASP A 179 24.02 -7.10 9.11
CA ASP A 179 23.97 -8.47 8.59
C ASP A 179 24.99 -9.41 9.30
N GLY A 180 25.65 -8.89 10.34
CA GLY A 180 26.69 -9.59 11.10
C GLY A 180 28.11 -9.37 10.55
N HIS A 181 28.28 -8.82 9.35
CA HIS A 181 29.56 -8.48 8.74
C HIS A 181 29.78 -6.97 8.68
N ARG A 182 28.71 -6.22 8.56
CA ARG A 182 28.70 -4.75 8.56
C ARG A 182 27.57 -4.24 9.45
N LEU A 183 27.75 -3.03 9.96
CA LEU A 183 26.79 -2.36 10.82
C LEU A 183 26.71 -0.90 10.39
N VAL A 184 25.47 -0.41 10.26
CA VAL A 184 25.18 1.00 10.07
C VAL A 184 24.36 1.48 11.25
N ARG A 185 24.73 2.65 11.79
CA ARG A 185 23.98 3.37 12.82
C ARG A 185 23.89 4.83 12.45
N ASN A 186 22.66 5.28 12.21
CA ASN A 186 22.32 6.69 12.05
C ASN A 186 21.68 7.19 13.34
N LYS A 187 22.13 8.34 13.86
CA LYS A 187 21.56 8.96 15.03
C LYS A 187 20.99 10.33 14.67
N ILE A 188 19.71 10.52 14.94
CA ILE A 188 18.95 11.72 14.58
C ILE A 188 18.58 12.44 15.89
N PHE A 189 19.31 13.50 16.22
CA PHE A 189 19.19 14.22 17.46
C PHE A 189 17.97 15.16 17.53
N SER A 190 17.37 15.46 16.39
CA SER A 190 16.15 16.29 16.33
C SER A 190 14.88 15.54 16.71
N ILE A 191 14.94 14.20 16.78
CA ILE A 191 13.79 13.35 17.13
C ILE A 191 14.04 12.72 18.47
N LYS A 192 13.16 13.00 19.41
CA LYS A 192 13.24 12.61 20.80
C LYS A 192 11.86 12.20 21.30
N SER A 193 11.82 11.39 22.35
CA SER A 193 10.57 11.05 23.03
C SER A 193 10.82 10.80 24.52
N ASP A 194 9.98 11.35 25.34
CA ASP A 194 9.95 11.07 26.79
C ASP A 194 9.49 9.63 27.08
N THR A 195 8.86 8.99 26.11
CA THR A 195 8.48 7.57 26.18
C THR A 195 9.40 6.76 25.25
N PRO A 196 10.42 6.06 25.76
CA PRO A 196 11.29 5.23 24.98
C PRO A 196 10.52 4.12 24.26
N ALA A 197 10.86 3.88 23.00
CA ALA A 197 10.26 2.81 22.20
C ALA A 197 11.31 2.22 21.24
N SER A 198 11.24 0.92 21.02
CA SER A 198 12.12 0.27 20.05
C SER A 198 11.41 -0.84 19.30
N PHE A 199 11.76 -1.01 18.01
CA PHE A 199 11.21 -2.06 17.17
C PHE A 199 12.13 -2.34 15.97
N VAL A 200 11.95 -3.50 15.38
CA VAL A 200 12.57 -3.84 14.09
C VAL A 200 11.51 -3.70 13.01
N LEU A 201 11.75 -2.81 12.05
CA LEU A 201 10.95 -2.71 10.83
C LEU A 201 11.49 -3.72 9.83
N PRO A 202 10.72 -4.76 9.45
CA PRO A 202 11.18 -5.76 8.50
C PRO A 202 11.58 -5.15 7.16
N LYS A 203 12.46 -5.82 6.42
CA LYS A 203 13.05 -5.31 5.18
C LYS A 203 12.03 -4.95 4.12
N LYS A 204 10.96 -5.77 3.95
CA LYS A 204 9.92 -5.49 2.95
C LYS A 204 9.17 -4.20 3.22
N PRO A 205 8.52 -3.99 4.39
CA PRO A 205 7.86 -2.72 4.68
C PRO A 205 8.83 -1.53 4.70
N ALA A 206 10.09 -1.71 5.13
CA ALA A 206 11.09 -0.65 5.07
C ALA A 206 11.38 -0.23 3.61
N SER A 207 11.47 -1.19 2.69
CA SER A 207 11.67 -0.93 1.26
C SER A 207 10.43 -0.28 0.62
N LEU A 208 9.23 -0.71 1.00
CA LEU A 208 7.97 -0.11 0.54
C LEU A 208 7.87 1.36 0.97
N LEU A 209 8.13 1.64 2.25
CA LEU A 209 8.14 3.01 2.78
C LEU A 209 9.15 3.90 2.06
N LYS A 210 10.38 3.43 1.88
CA LYS A 210 11.41 4.17 1.12
C LYS A 210 10.91 4.55 -0.27
N ASN A 211 10.25 3.62 -0.99
CA ASN A 211 9.76 3.86 -2.34
C ASN A 211 8.55 4.80 -2.41
N VAL A 212 7.76 4.88 -1.34
CA VAL A 212 6.59 5.78 -1.25
C VAL A 212 7.01 7.19 -0.87
N LEU A 213 8.11 7.31 -0.09
CA LEU A 213 8.59 8.58 0.46
C LEU A 213 9.66 9.27 -0.42
N SER A 214 10.12 8.60 -1.49
CA SER A 214 11.16 9.10 -2.40
C SER A 214 10.61 9.98 -3.53
#